data_02ca1cd7922b2945f74f176d9be2ef0c
#
_entry.id   02ca1cd7922b2945f74f176d9be2ef0c
#
_cell.length_a   1.000
_cell.length_b   1.000
_cell.length_c   1.000
_cell.angle_alpha   90.00
_cell.angle_beta   90.00
_cell.angle_gamma   90.00
#
_symmetry.space_group_name_H-M   'P 1'
#
loop_
_entity.id
_entity.type
_entity.pdbx_description
1 polymer ?
#
loop_
_entity_poly.entity_id
_entity_poly.type
_entity_poly.pdbx_seq_one_letter_code
_entity_poly.pdbx_strand_id
1 'polypeptide(L)'
;MVAAALRAASDAPGYPLTAGTPQLRASIGAWLSRRLGVRGLDPDAVLPTIGSKELVGLLPTLLGLGPGDRVVHPEVAYPTYDIGARIAGAEPVPADGLTALGPGPVGLIWVNSPANPTGRVLPVEHLRKVVEWARVRGTVVASDECYIELGWDEQPVSILHPDVCGDSHTGLLAVHSLSKRSNLAGYRAGFVAGDPDLVSRLLTIRRHAGLMVPAPVQAAMTAAYGDDSHVIEQRERYAARRTVLLAALRAYGLRVEHSTAGLYLWATGDEDCWLTVAGLAASGVLVGPGEFYGRAGRRHVRLALTATDERVAAAAARLTAVPTLD
;
A
#
# COMPACT_ATOMS: atom_id res chain seq x y z
N MET A 1 12.63 -10.03 17.83
CA MET A 1 13.04 -8.62 17.89
C MET A 1 11.87 -7.71 18.22
N VAL A 2 10.87 -7.50 17.36
CA VAL A 2 9.72 -6.59 17.57
C VAL A 2 8.95 -6.84 18.88
N ALA A 3 8.60 -8.10 19.19
CA ALA A 3 7.91 -8.45 20.43
C ALA A 3 8.75 -8.14 21.70
N ALA A 4 10.08 -8.19 21.60
CA ALA A 4 10.97 -7.78 22.68
C ALA A 4 10.94 -6.25 22.88
N ALA A 5 10.97 -5.47 21.79
CA ALA A 5 10.85 -4.01 21.85
C ALA A 5 9.51 -3.56 22.44
N LEU A 6 8.40 -4.21 22.05
CA LEU A 6 7.06 -3.96 22.63
C LEU A 6 7.06 -4.20 24.14
N ARG A 7 7.58 -5.35 24.59
CA ARG A 7 7.66 -5.68 26.03
C ARG A 7 8.52 -4.70 26.81
N ALA A 8 9.69 -4.35 26.27
CA ALA A 8 10.61 -3.40 26.91
C ALA A 8 10.01 -1.99 27.06
N ALA A 9 9.12 -1.59 26.15
CA ALA A 9 8.47 -0.28 26.15
C ALA A 9 7.04 -0.32 26.73
N SER A 10 6.62 -1.41 27.38
CA SER A 10 5.23 -1.56 27.88
C SER A 10 4.91 -0.60 29.04
N ASP A 11 5.91 -0.21 29.83
CA ASP A 11 5.77 0.83 30.88
C ASP A 11 6.01 2.22 30.27
N ALA A 12 4.96 2.79 29.73
CA ALA A 12 4.99 4.08 29.05
C ALA A 12 3.76 4.94 29.47
N PRO A 13 3.75 5.47 30.70
CA PRO A 13 2.60 6.17 31.28
C PRO A 13 2.35 7.55 30.67
N GLY A 14 3.33 8.15 29.99
CA GLY A 14 3.22 9.46 29.36
C GLY A 14 2.50 9.44 28.03
N TYR A 15 1.97 10.60 27.59
CA TYR A 15 1.44 10.74 26.25
C TYR A 15 2.54 10.51 25.19
N PRO A 16 2.27 9.70 24.14
CA PRO A 16 3.23 9.51 23.08
C PRO A 16 3.38 10.77 22.22
N LEU A 17 4.56 10.96 21.63
CA LEU A 17 4.79 12.04 20.68
C LEU A 17 4.03 11.79 19.39
N THR A 18 3.16 12.70 19.00
CA THR A 18 2.44 12.63 17.70
C THR A 18 3.42 12.64 16.52
N ALA A 19 4.48 13.43 16.61
CA ALA A 19 5.56 13.47 15.60
C ALA A 19 6.38 12.16 15.53
N GLY A 20 6.21 11.27 16.50
CA GLY A 20 7.11 10.15 16.70
C GLY A 20 8.39 10.53 17.43
N THR A 21 9.03 9.54 18.05
CA THR A 21 10.33 9.80 18.71
C THR A 21 11.41 10.13 17.66
N PRO A 22 12.43 10.93 18.03
CA PRO A 22 13.55 11.20 17.12
C PRO A 22 14.22 9.92 16.62
N GLN A 23 14.33 8.88 17.47
CA GLN A 23 14.90 7.58 17.12
C GLN A 23 14.05 6.87 16.06
N LEU A 24 12.72 6.92 16.18
CA LEU A 24 11.82 6.35 15.17
C LEU A 24 11.99 7.04 13.82
N ARG A 25 11.96 8.37 13.80
CA ARG A 25 12.12 9.14 12.56
C ARG A 25 13.46 8.89 11.89
N ALA A 26 14.54 8.85 12.68
CA ALA A 26 15.88 8.51 12.20
C ALA A 26 15.94 7.08 11.63
N SER A 27 15.32 6.10 12.30
CA SER A 27 15.27 4.71 11.84
C SER A 27 14.49 4.58 10.51
N ILE A 28 13.38 5.30 10.37
CA ILE A 28 12.60 5.34 9.12
C ILE A 28 13.40 6.01 8.00
N GLY A 29 14.03 7.18 8.26
CA GLY A 29 14.86 7.86 7.27
C GLY A 29 16.03 7.01 6.79
N ALA A 30 16.71 6.32 7.71
CA ALA A 30 17.77 5.39 7.39
C ALA A 30 17.29 4.20 6.54
N TRP A 31 16.10 3.66 6.84
CA TRP A 31 15.47 2.61 6.04
C TRP A 31 15.11 3.10 4.64
N LEU A 32 14.46 4.26 4.51
CA LEU A 32 14.10 4.86 3.21
C LEU A 32 15.35 5.05 2.34
N SER A 33 16.43 5.57 2.93
CA SER A 33 17.70 5.74 2.22
C SER A 33 18.34 4.40 1.82
N ARG A 34 18.46 3.47 2.76
CA ARG A 34 19.16 2.18 2.56
C ARG A 34 18.40 1.25 1.63
N ARG A 35 17.07 1.15 1.77
CA ARG A 35 16.25 0.18 1.03
C ARG A 35 15.61 0.74 -0.22
N LEU A 36 15.27 2.01 -0.24
CA LEU A 36 14.52 2.63 -1.32
C LEU A 36 15.29 3.73 -2.07
N GLY A 37 16.54 4.01 -1.70
CA GLY A 37 17.39 4.98 -2.37
C GLY A 37 16.93 6.44 -2.22
N VAL A 38 16.03 6.73 -1.27
CA VAL A 38 15.53 8.09 -1.01
C VAL A 38 16.68 8.96 -0.48
N ARG A 39 16.81 10.17 -1.01
CA ARG A 39 17.85 11.12 -0.66
C ARG A 39 17.24 12.46 -0.22
N GLY A 40 17.96 13.19 0.62
CA GLY A 40 17.57 14.56 1.01
C GLY A 40 16.27 14.66 1.80
N LEU A 41 15.79 13.55 2.40
CA LEU A 41 14.59 13.59 3.23
C LEU A 41 14.89 14.29 4.55
N ASP A 42 14.13 15.35 4.86
CA ASP A 42 14.16 16.01 6.16
C ASP A 42 13.66 15.02 7.23
N PRO A 43 14.38 14.78 8.33
CA PRO A 43 13.92 13.96 9.43
C PRO A 43 12.59 14.42 10.05
N ASP A 44 12.25 15.70 9.95
CA ASP A 44 10.98 16.25 10.42
C ASP A 44 9.84 16.04 9.41
N ALA A 45 10.15 15.65 8.18
CA ALA A 45 9.19 15.25 7.16
C ALA A 45 8.81 13.77 7.22
N VAL A 46 8.90 13.13 8.39
CA VAL A 46 8.45 11.77 8.69
C VAL A 46 7.45 11.80 9.84
N LEU A 47 6.26 11.25 9.62
CA LEU A 47 5.17 11.27 10.59
C LEU A 47 4.55 9.89 10.76
N PRO A 48 4.63 9.25 11.94
CA PRO A 48 3.98 7.97 12.21
C PRO A 48 2.46 8.09 12.20
N THR A 49 1.79 7.02 11.74
CA THR A 49 0.33 6.95 11.60
C THR A 49 -0.23 5.67 12.23
N ILE A 50 -1.50 5.67 12.60
CA ILE A 50 -2.21 4.52 13.19
C ILE A 50 -2.54 3.49 12.07
N GLY A 51 -1.48 2.95 11.47
CA GLY A 51 -1.49 2.23 10.21
C GLY A 51 -1.71 3.15 9.01
N SER A 52 -1.43 2.65 7.80
CA SER A 52 -1.64 3.43 6.57
C SER A 52 -3.14 3.64 6.27
N LYS A 53 -4.01 2.68 6.63
CA LYS A 53 -5.44 2.75 6.31
C LYS A 53 -6.13 3.98 6.91
N GLU A 54 -5.81 4.31 8.15
CA GLU A 54 -6.35 5.51 8.83
C GLU A 54 -5.96 6.77 8.02
N LEU A 55 -4.67 6.91 7.70
CA LEU A 55 -4.19 8.04 6.92
C LEU A 55 -4.84 8.08 5.53
N VAL A 56 -4.88 6.97 4.80
CA VAL A 56 -5.49 6.90 3.47
C VAL A 56 -6.94 7.37 3.50
N GLY A 57 -7.72 6.93 4.50
CA GLY A 57 -9.12 7.32 4.63
C GLY A 57 -9.33 8.78 5.03
N LEU A 58 -8.39 9.38 5.76
CA LEU A 58 -8.52 10.73 6.27
C LEU A 58 -7.71 11.77 5.48
N LEU A 59 -6.75 11.37 4.65
CA LEU A 59 -5.84 12.30 3.98
C LEU A 59 -6.56 13.40 3.18
N PRO A 60 -7.61 13.12 2.38
CA PRO A 60 -8.33 14.20 1.70
C PRO A 60 -8.86 15.26 2.68
N THR A 61 -9.50 14.82 3.77
CA THR A 61 -10.00 15.73 4.83
C THR A 61 -8.86 16.51 5.50
N LEU A 62 -7.75 15.83 5.82
CA LEU A 62 -6.59 16.45 6.48
C LEU A 62 -5.86 17.45 5.56
N LEU A 63 -5.99 17.31 4.25
CA LEU A 63 -5.50 18.28 3.25
C LEU A 63 -6.47 19.46 3.08
N GLY A 64 -7.66 19.40 3.67
CA GLY A 64 -8.69 20.44 3.58
C GLY A 64 -9.50 20.34 2.30
N LEU A 65 -9.53 19.19 1.65
CA LEU A 65 -10.37 18.96 0.46
C LEU A 65 -11.85 18.79 0.87
N GLY A 66 -12.75 19.22 -0.03
CA GLY A 66 -14.18 19.20 0.21
C GLY A 66 -14.99 19.27 -1.07
N PRO A 67 -16.26 19.78 -1.00
CA PRO A 67 -17.14 19.91 -2.16
C PRO A 67 -16.50 20.74 -3.27
N GLY A 68 -16.46 20.20 -4.49
CA GLY A 68 -15.82 20.81 -5.66
C GLY A 68 -14.38 20.39 -5.90
N ASP A 69 -13.73 19.72 -4.93
CA ASP A 69 -12.42 19.15 -5.12
C ASP A 69 -12.50 17.73 -5.69
N ARG A 70 -11.48 17.33 -6.44
CA ARG A 70 -11.38 16.01 -7.06
C ARG A 70 -10.21 15.23 -6.46
N VAL A 71 -10.47 13.96 -6.12
CA VAL A 71 -9.47 13.01 -5.63
C VAL A 71 -9.35 11.88 -6.64
N VAL A 72 -8.25 11.82 -7.34
CA VAL A 72 -7.98 10.81 -8.37
C VAL A 72 -7.38 9.56 -7.73
N HIS A 73 -7.82 8.40 -8.17
CA HIS A 73 -7.28 7.10 -7.78
C HIS A 73 -7.36 6.10 -8.94
N PRO A 74 -6.59 4.98 -8.94
CA PRO A 74 -6.68 3.98 -10.01
C PRO A 74 -8.10 3.40 -10.16
N GLU A 75 -8.45 2.99 -11.39
CA GLU A 75 -9.78 2.39 -11.67
C GLU A 75 -10.02 1.09 -10.91
N VAL A 76 -8.98 0.25 -10.82
CA VAL A 76 -8.97 -0.95 -9.97
C VAL A 76 -8.08 -0.66 -8.77
N ALA A 77 -8.69 -0.39 -7.61
CA ALA A 77 -8.00 0.19 -6.49
C ALA A 77 -8.45 -0.35 -5.13
N TYR A 78 -7.63 -0.10 -4.14
CA TYR A 78 -8.00 -0.27 -2.74
C TYR A 78 -9.18 0.67 -2.40
N PRO A 79 -10.35 0.14 -1.99
CA PRO A 79 -11.59 0.92 -1.88
C PRO A 79 -11.51 2.14 -0.95
N THR A 80 -10.52 2.18 -0.06
CA THR A 80 -10.39 3.27 0.90
C THR A 80 -10.03 4.60 0.24
N TYR A 81 -9.47 4.62 -0.98
CA TYR A 81 -9.22 5.89 -1.69
C TYR A 81 -10.53 6.59 -2.07
N ASP A 82 -11.48 5.85 -2.65
CA ASP A 82 -12.83 6.35 -2.97
C ASP A 82 -13.56 6.80 -1.69
N ILE A 83 -13.59 5.95 -0.68
CA ILE A 83 -14.25 6.23 0.60
C ILE A 83 -13.63 7.46 1.28
N GLY A 84 -12.32 7.62 1.26
CA GLY A 84 -11.64 8.79 1.83
C GLY A 84 -12.02 10.10 1.14
N ALA A 85 -12.14 10.09 -0.19
CA ALA A 85 -12.64 11.23 -0.96
C ALA A 85 -14.07 11.60 -0.52
N ARG A 86 -14.95 10.61 -0.42
CA ARG A 86 -16.35 10.81 0.02
C ARG A 86 -16.47 11.30 1.46
N ILE A 87 -15.63 10.82 2.38
CA ILE A 87 -15.59 11.31 3.76
C ILE A 87 -15.25 12.81 3.80
N ALA A 88 -14.35 13.27 2.92
CA ALA A 88 -14.03 14.69 2.78
C ALA A 88 -15.13 15.50 2.07
N GLY A 89 -16.11 14.86 1.45
CA GLY A 89 -17.09 15.52 0.57
C GLY A 89 -16.54 15.85 -0.81
N ALA A 90 -15.35 15.37 -1.15
CA ALA A 90 -14.73 15.54 -2.45
C ALA A 90 -15.22 14.47 -3.45
N GLU A 91 -15.05 14.74 -4.74
CA GLU A 91 -15.40 13.83 -5.82
C GLU A 91 -14.30 12.78 -6.03
N PRO A 92 -14.57 11.47 -5.85
CA PRO A 92 -13.64 10.41 -6.24
C PRO A 92 -13.66 10.25 -7.77
N VAL A 93 -12.48 10.26 -8.39
CA VAL A 93 -12.30 10.12 -9.84
C VAL A 93 -11.43 8.90 -10.14
N PRO A 94 -12.02 7.76 -10.52
CA PRO A 94 -11.24 6.60 -10.96
C PRO A 94 -10.63 6.87 -12.33
N ALA A 95 -9.30 6.81 -12.45
CA ALA A 95 -8.58 7.00 -13.70
C ALA A 95 -7.17 6.42 -13.63
N ASP A 96 -6.79 5.65 -14.64
CA ASP A 96 -5.44 5.07 -14.80
C ASP A 96 -4.48 5.96 -15.60
N GLY A 97 -4.98 7.05 -16.19
CA GLY A 97 -4.19 7.94 -17.03
C GLY A 97 -4.51 9.42 -16.85
N LEU A 98 -3.47 10.26 -16.90
CA LEU A 98 -3.60 11.72 -16.73
C LEU A 98 -4.45 12.39 -17.83
N THR A 99 -4.49 11.84 -19.03
CA THR A 99 -5.27 12.34 -20.16
C THR A 99 -6.78 12.24 -19.93
N ALA A 100 -7.21 11.29 -19.11
CA ALA A 100 -8.62 11.12 -18.75
C ALA A 100 -9.14 12.17 -17.75
N LEU A 101 -8.25 12.93 -17.09
CA LEU A 101 -8.60 13.85 -16.01
C LEU A 101 -9.25 15.15 -16.48
N GLY A 102 -9.07 15.51 -17.75
CA GLY A 102 -9.55 16.79 -18.29
C GLY A 102 -8.90 18.02 -17.64
N PRO A 103 -9.40 19.24 -17.91
CA PRO A 103 -8.77 20.49 -17.47
C PRO A 103 -9.11 20.91 -16.02
N GLY A 104 -10.08 20.25 -15.38
CA GLY A 104 -10.52 20.63 -14.03
C GLY A 104 -9.45 20.46 -12.95
N PRO A 105 -9.53 21.23 -11.85
CA PRO A 105 -8.58 21.11 -10.76
C PRO A 105 -8.65 19.73 -10.09
N VAL A 106 -7.49 19.26 -9.63
CA VAL A 106 -7.35 18.00 -8.88
C VAL A 106 -6.60 18.33 -7.59
N GLY A 107 -7.20 18.04 -6.45
CA GLY A 107 -6.59 18.31 -5.14
C GLY A 107 -5.59 17.22 -4.73
N LEU A 108 -5.89 15.96 -5.06
CA LEU A 108 -5.08 14.80 -4.67
C LEU A 108 -5.09 13.73 -5.77
N ILE A 109 -3.91 13.17 -6.05
CA ILE A 109 -3.75 11.94 -6.83
C ILE A 109 -3.20 10.85 -5.94
N TRP A 110 -3.91 9.73 -5.86
CA TRP A 110 -3.38 8.49 -5.32
C TRP A 110 -2.70 7.67 -6.40
N VAL A 111 -1.44 7.30 -6.16
CA VAL A 111 -0.77 6.22 -6.88
C VAL A 111 -0.54 5.06 -5.90
N ASN A 112 -0.61 3.82 -6.39
CA ASN A 112 -0.39 2.64 -5.57
C ASN A 112 0.55 1.68 -6.32
N SER A 113 1.79 1.61 -5.88
CA SER A 113 2.83 0.78 -6.51
C SER A 113 3.75 0.16 -5.45
N PRO A 114 3.71 -1.18 -5.33
CA PRO A 114 2.86 -2.17 -5.99
C PRO A 114 1.38 -2.04 -5.66
N ALA A 115 0.52 -2.26 -6.65
CA ALA A 115 -0.91 -2.03 -6.53
C ALA A 115 -1.65 -3.16 -5.79
N ASN A 116 -2.62 -2.80 -4.97
CA ASN A 116 -3.65 -3.70 -4.46
C ASN A 116 -4.97 -3.40 -5.20
N PRO A 117 -5.54 -4.35 -5.95
CA PRO A 117 -5.33 -5.81 -5.87
C PRO A 117 -4.38 -6.41 -6.92
N THR A 118 -3.99 -5.66 -7.95
CA THR A 118 -3.41 -6.19 -9.18
C THR A 118 -1.96 -6.66 -9.07
N GLY A 119 -1.21 -6.18 -8.08
CA GLY A 119 0.23 -6.42 -7.97
C GLY A 119 1.07 -5.76 -9.07
N ARG A 120 0.49 -4.79 -9.80
CA ARG A 120 1.18 -4.03 -10.85
C ARG A 120 2.19 -3.08 -10.23
N VAL A 121 3.36 -2.99 -10.85
CA VAL A 121 4.37 -1.99 -10.55
C VAL A 121 4.27 -0.87 -11.57
N LEU A 122 4.27 0.38 -11.11
CA LEU A 122 4.27 1.55 -11.99
C LEU A 122 5.72 1.85 -12.43
N PRO A 123 5.99 2.00 -13.74
CA PRO A 123 7.31 2.38 -14.24
C PRO A 123 7.75 3.77 -13.74
N VAL A 124 9.06 3.97 -13.60
CA VAL A 124 9.66 5.24 -13.16
C VAL A 124 9.21 6.40 -14.04
N GLU A 125 9.17 6.20 -15.36
CA GLU A 125 8.74 7.23 -16.33
C GLU A 125 7.28 7.63 -16.14
N HIS A 126 6.41 6.67 -15.73
CA HIS A 126 5.01 6.97 -15.43
C HIS A 126 4.91 7.81 -14.15
N LEU A 127 5.59 7.39 -13.08
CA LEU A 127 5.63 8.13 -11.81
C LEU A 127 6.18 9.55 -12.02
N ARG A 128 7.27 9.70 -12.81
CA ARG A 128 7.83 11.02 -13.16
C ARG A 128 6.82 11.92 -13.85
N LYS A 129 6.10 11.40 -14.85
CA LYS A 129 5.03 12.15 -15.55
C LYS A 129 3.92 12.58 -14.59
N VAL A 130 3.51 11.73 -13.64
CA VAL A 130 2.52 12.09 -12.63
C VAL A 130 3.03 13.22 -11.75
N VAL A 131 4.27 13.16 -11.29
CA VAL A 131 4.91 14.20 -10.46
C VAL A 131 5.01 15.53 -11.20
N GLU A 132 5.51 15.52 -12.45
CA GLU A 132 5.62 16.70 -13.28
C GLU A 132 4.25 17.36 -13.54
N TRP A 133 3.26 16.55 -13.89
CA TRP A 133 1.89 17.01 -14.13
C TRP A 133 1.28 17.64 -12.87
N ALA A 134 1.50 17.02 -11.70
CA ALA A 134 0.98 17.47 -10.42
C ALA A 134 1.62 18.79 -9.98
N ARG A 135 2.94 18.91 -10.13
CA ARG A 135 3.69 20.14 -9.76
C ARG A 135 3.22 21.36 -10.53
N VAL A 136 2.99 21.24 -11.84
CA VAL A 136 2.49 22.34 -12.67
C VAL A 136 1.12 22.83 -12.20
N ARG A 137 0.34 21.95 -11.53
CA ARG A 137 -1.06 22.23 -11.11
C ARG A 137 -1.23 22.46 -9.62
N GLY A 138 -0.17 22.36 -8.83
CA GLY A 138 -0.26 22.45 -7.37
C GLY A 138 -1.04 21.26 -6.75
N THR A 139 -1.12 20.13 -7.45
CA THR A 139 -1.80 18.92 -7.00
C THR A 139 -0.89 18.12 -6.08
N VAL A 140 -1.41 17.62 -4.96
CA VAL A 140 -0.67 16.68 -4.08
C VAL A 140 -0.69 15.28 -4.70
N VAL A 141 0.46 14.59 -4.70
CA VAL A 141 0.55 13.17 -5.02
C VAL A 141 0.84 12.36 -3.77
N ALA A 142 -0.04 11.44 -3.43
CA ALA A 142 0.17 10.47 -2.37
C ALA A 142 0.41 9.07 -2.97
N SER A 143 1.56 8.49 -2.68
CA SER A 143 1.95 7.15 -3.12
C SER A 143 1.77 6.15 -1.99
N ASP A 144 0.84 5.21 -2.15
CA ASP A 144 0.70 4.08 -1.22
C ASP A 144 1.71 3.00 -1.61
N GLU A 145 2.77 2.91 -0.81
CA GLU A 145 3.93 2.05 -1.02
C GLU A 145 3.98 0.88 -0.01
N CYS A 146 2.81 0.49 0.53
CA CYS A 146 2.72 -0.56 1.56
C CYS A 146 3.32 -1.90 1.15
N TYR A 147 3.50 -2.17 -0.15
CA TYR A 147 4.03 -3.42 -0.69
C TYR A 147 5.40 -3.26 -1.35
N ILE A 148 6.08 -2.13 -1.19
CA ILE A 148 7.29 -1.76 -1.95
C ILE A 148 8.45 -2.76 -1.82
N GLU A 149 8.58 -3.46 -0.69
CA GLU A 149 9.62 -4.49 -0.50
C GLU A 149 9.22 -5.89 -1.01
N LEU A 150 8.06 -6.02 -1.66
CA LEU A 150 7.52 -7.28 -2.17
C LEU A 150 7.52 -7.30 -3.70
N GLY A 151 8.61 -6.89 -4.33
CA GLY A 151 8.86 -7.07 -5.75
C GLY A 151 9.22 -8.51 -6.05
N TRP A 152 8.62 -9.11 -7.09
CA TRP A 152 8.89 -10.48 -7.56
C TRP A 152 9.62 -10.45 -8.90
N ASP A 153 8.92 -10.07 -9.94
CA ASP A 153 9.40 -10.01 -11.32
C ASP A 153 9.83 -8.58 -11.69
N GLU A 154 9.32 -7.57 -10.98
CA GLU A 154 9.66 -6.16 -11.14
C GLU A 154 10.04 -5.54 -9.78
N GLN A 155 10.97 -4.57 -9.81
CA GLN A 155 11.37 -3.85 -8.60
C GLN A 155 10.61 -2.53 -8.51
N PRO A 156 9.77 -2.34 -7.48
CA PRO A 156 9.09 -1.08 -7.27
C PRO A 156 10.07 0.04 -6.89
N VAL A 157 9.75 1.26 -7.30
CA VAL A 157 10.51 2.46 -6.96
C VAL A 157 9.63 3.41 -6.16
N SER A 158 10.16 4.03 -5.10
CA SER A 158 9.45 5.02 -4.30
C SER A 158 9.21 6.31 -5.08
N ILE A 159 8.07 6.97 -4.84
CA ILE A 159 7.79 8.32 -5.37
C ILE A 159 8.85 9.34 -4.92
N LEU A 160 9.52 9.08 -3.78
CA LEU A 160 10.57 9.93 -3.21
C LEU A 160 11.97 9.58 -3.74
N HIS A 161 12.11 8.60 -4.64
CA HIS A 161 13.40 8.28 -5.24
C HIS A 161 13.83 9.39 -6.21
N PRO A 162 15.13 9.78 -6.25
CA PRO A 162 15.60 10.86 -7.13
C PRO A 162 15.26 10.67 -8.61
N ASP A 163 15.22 9.43 -9.09
CA ASP A 163 14.86 9.13 -10.49
C ASP A 163 13.38 9.47 -10.78
N VAL A 164 12.54 9.63 -9.77
CA VAL A 164 11.13 10.00 -9.90
C VAL A 164 10.92 11.48 -9.60
N CYS A 165 11.36 11.92 -8.41
CA CYS A 165 11.05 13.26 -7.90
C CYS A 165 12.14 14.33 -8.21
N GLY A 166 13.33 13.91 -8.72
CA GLY A 166 14.50 14.78 -8.78
C GLY A 166 15.01 15.11 -7.36
N ASP A 167 15.39 16.36 -7.16
CA ASP A 167 15.97 16.83 -5.89
C ASP A 167 14.91 17.44 -4.94
N SER A 168 13.61 17.27 -5.20
CA SER A 168 12.55 17.91 -4.43
C SER A 168 11.42 16.95 -4.09
N HIS A 169 11.00 16.93 -2.82
CA HIS A 169 9.82 16.21 -2.37
C HIS A 169 8.54 17.08 -2.34
N THR A 170 8.60 18.32 -2.82
CA THR A 170 7.46 19.26 -2.81
C THR A 170 6.23 18.64 -3.49
N GLY A 171 5.09 18.68 -2.79
CA GLY A 171 3.82 18.12 -3.23
C GLY A 171 3.71 16.60 -3.16
N LEU A 172 4.70 15.87 -2.62
CA LEU A 172 4.75 14.41 -2.60
C LEU A 172 4.65 13.84 -1.19
N LEU A 173 3.86 12.78 -1.05
CA LEU A 173 3.72 12.00 0.18
C LEU A 173 3.86 10.51 -0.15
N ALA A 174 4.81 9.81 0.47
CA ALA A 174 4.92 8.35 0.44
C ALA A 174 4.31 7.76 1.72
N VAL A 175 3.41 6.79 1.57
CA VAL A 175 2.68 6.13 2.67
C VAL A 175 3.16 4.70 2.81
N HIS A 176 3.61 4.33 4.01
CA HIS A 176 4.16 3.02 4.30
C HIS A 176 3.47 2.35 5.49
N SER A 177 3.58 1.02 5.58
CA SER A 177 2.97 0.25 6.66
C SER A 177 3.80 -0.96 7.06
N LEU A 178 3.94 -1.20 8.34
CA LEU A 178 4.49 -2.45 8.88
C LEU A 178 3.51 -3.63 8.83
N SER A 179 2.26 -3.39 8.49
CA SER A 179 1.25 -4.46 8.35
C SER A 179 1.66 -5.54 7.36
N LYS A 180 2.34 -5.14 6.28
CA LYS A 180 2.73 -6.02 5.17
C LYS A 180 4.21 -6.37 5.22
N ARG A 181 5.05 -5.37 5.45
CA ARG A 181 6.48 -5.53 5.58
C ARG A 181 6.89 -6.46 6.73
N SER A 182 6.24 -6.31 7.89
CA SER A 182 6.67 -6.95 9.15
C SER A 182 5.55 -7.74 9.85
N ASN A 183 4.45 -8.05 9.15
CA ASN A 183 3.28 -8.78 9.69
C ASN A 183 2.68 -8.15 10.96
N LEU A 184 2.75 -6.83 11.11
CA LEU A 184 2.28 -6.09 12.29
C LEU A 184 0.91 -5.43 12.07
N ALA A 185 0.02 -6.04 11.30
CA ALA A 185 -1.27 -5.46 10.96
C ALA A 185 -2.13 -5.07 12.18
N GLY A 186 -2.10 -5.90 13.24
CA GLY A 186 -2.84 -5.65 14.48
C GLY A 186 -2.32 -4.50 15.32
N TYR A 187 -1.05 -4.12 15.17
CA TYR A 187 -0.41 -3.04 15.93
C TYR A 187 -0.67 -1.65 15.38
N ARG A 188 -1.29 -1.55 14.21
CA ARG A 188 -1.64 -0.29 13.58
C ARG A 188 -0.41 0.63 13.43
N ALA A 189 0.65 0.13 12.82
CA ALA A 189 1.92 0.81 12.64
C ALA A 189 2.15 1.17 11.17
N GLY A 190 2.25 2.44 10.88
CA GLY A 190 2.55 3.02 9.57
C GLY A 190 3.19 4.39 9.69
N PHE A 191 3.56 4.98 8.59
CA PHE A 191 4.03 6.37 8.54
C PHE A 191 3.75 6.98 7.16
N VAL A 192 3.82 8.31 7.11
CA VAL A 192 3.91 9.10 5.89
C VAL A 192 5.21 9.91 5.93
N ALA A 193 5.83 10.07 4.77
CA ALA A 193 7.02 10.91 4.60
C ALA A 193 6.96 11.65 3.26
N GLY A 194 7.67 12.78 3.14
CA GLY A 194 7.77 13.49 1.87
C GLY A 194 7.94 15.00 2.02
N ASP A 195 6.98 15.76 1.50
CA ASP A 195 6.95 17.22 1.58
C ASP A 195 6.91 17.70 3.05
N PRO A 196 7.92 18.45 3.54
CA PRO A 196 7.98 18.89 4.92
C PRO A 196 6.82 19.83 5.31
N ASP A 197 6.34 20.69 4.41
CA ASP A 197 5.24 21.60 4.69
C ASP A 197 3.92 20.83 4.83
N LEU A 198 3.67 19.85 3.95
CA LEU A 198 2.50 18.98 4.06
C LEU A 198 2.55 18.16 5.35
N VAL A 199 3.69 17.54 5.66
CA VAL A 199 3.86 16.73 6.89
C VAL A 199 3.67 17.59 8.15
N SER A 200 4.19 18.81 8.18
CA SER A 200 4.00 19.75 9.29
C SER A 200 2.53 20.12 9.49
N ARG A 201 1.80 20.39 8.40
CA ARG A 201 0.34 20.64 8.46
C ARG A 201 -0.42 19.43 8.97
N LEU A 202 -0.12 18.23 8.47
CA LEU A 202 -0.71 16.99 8.94
C LEU A 202 -0.42 16.77 10.44
N LEU A 203 0.81 16.98 10.89
CA LEU A 203 1.20 16.86 12.30
C LEU A 203 0.36 17.79 13.19
N THR A 204 0.16 19.04 12.77
CA THR A 204 -0.62 20.03 13.54
C THR A 204 -2.06 19.54 13.76
N ILE A 205 -2.73 19.09 12.69
CA ILE A 205 -4.11 18.60 12.79
C ILE A 205 -4.18 17.30 13.61
N ARG A 206 -3.28 16.36 13.33
CA ARG A 206 -3.26 15.04 13.99
C ARG A 206 -3.02 15.14 15.48
N ARG A 207 -2.19 16.10 15.94
CA ARG A 207 -1.96 16.37 17.36
C ARG A 207 -3.26 16.72 18.09
N HIS A 208 -4.06 17.59 17.51
CA HIS A 208 -5.33 18.03 18.11
C HIS A 208 -6.45 16.98 17.94
N ALA A 209 -6.40 16.18 16.89
CA ALA A 209 -7.34 15.09 16.67
C ALA A 209 -7.04 13.81 17.51
N GLY A 210 -5.94 13.79 18.28
CA GLY A 210 -5.56 12.63 19.08
C GLY A 210 -5.02 11.45 18.23
N LEU A 211 -4.61 11.71 16.99
CA LEU A 211 -4.13 10.68 16.06
C LEU A 211 -2.63 10.40 16.28
N MET A 212 -2.31 9.75 17.39
CA MET A 212 -0.93 9.44 17.79
C MET A 212 -0.72 7.92 17.96
N VAL A 213 0.43 7.44 17.51
CA VAL A 213 0.83 6.03 17.67
C VAL A 213 1.26 5.79 19.10
N PRO A 214 0.78 4.76 19.81
CA PRO A 214 1.20 4.45 21.18
C PRO A 214 2.71 4.24 21.31
N ALA A 215 3.31 4.67 22.43
CA ALA A 215 4.75 4.63 22.65
C ALA A 215 5.36 3.21 22.48
N PRO A 216 4.76 2.12 23.01
CA PRO A 216 5.26 0.77 22.76
C PRO A 216 5.28 0.39 21.27
N VAL A 217 4.29 0.85 20.50
CA VAL A 217 4.24 0.61 19.06
C VAL A 217 5.33 1.41 18.34
N GLN A 218 5.61 2.65 18.75
CA GLN A 218 6.73 3.44 18.20
C GLN A 218 8.09 2.75 18.45
N ALA A 219 8.30 2.16 19.62
CA ALA A 219 9.50 1.37 19.91
C ALA A 219 9.61 0.13 19.01
N ALA A 220 8.48 -0.56 18.80
CA ALA A 220 8.41 -1.70 17.88
C ALA A 220 8.70 -1.30 16.43
N MET A 221 8.18 -0.15 15.97
CA MET A 221 8.47 0.43 14.65
C MET A 221 9.96 0.71 14.49
N THR A 222 10.59 1.35 15.48
CA THR A 222 12.02 1.65 15.49
C THR A 222 12.85 0.37 15.29
N ALA A 223 12.54 -0.68 16.06
CA ALA A 223 13.20 -1.97 15.92
C ALA A 223 12.96 -2.60 14.53
N ALA A 224 11.73 -2.56 14.03
CA ALA A 224 11.37 -3.17 12.74
C ALA A 224 12.05 -2.47 11.54
N TYR A 225 12.18 -1.14 11.56
CA TYR A 225 12.88 -0.39 10.48
C TYR A 225 14.41 -0.49 10.61
N GLY A 226 14.92 -0.85 11.77
CA GLY A 226 16.33 -1.14 11.99
C GLY A 226 16.79 -2.53 11.56
N ASP A 227 15.87 -3.44 11.20
CA ASP A 227 16.18 -4.81 10.82
C ASP A 227 15.54 -5.19 9.47
N ASP A 228 16.35 -5.74 8.58
CA ASP A 228 15.91 -6.19 7.27
C ASP A 228 15.79 -7.73 7.17
N SER A 229 16.41 -8.48 8.10
CA SER A 229 16.50 -9.94 8.04
C SER A 229 15.13 -10.61 8.10
N HIS A 230 14.25 -10.17 9.01
CA HIS A 230 12.88 -10.71 9.11
C HIS A 230 12.04 -10.44 7.85
N VAL A 231 12.32 -9.34 7.12
CA VAL A 231 11.63 -9.00 5.87
C VAL A 231 12.07 -9.93 4.75
N ILE A 232 13.40 -10.16 4.64
CA ILE A 232 13.99 -11.07 3.64
C ILE A 232 13.43 -12.48 3.85
N GLU A 233 13.47 -13.01 5.06
CA GLU A 233 12.94 -14.34 5.40
C GLU A 233 11.45 -14.46 5.05
N GLN A 234 10.63 -13.48 5.42
CA GLN A 234 9.20 -13.53 5.14
C GLN A 234 8.91 -13.37 3.64
N ARG A 235 9.69 -12.57 2.92
CA ARG A 235 9.59 -12.43 1.47
C ARG A 235 9.87 -13.75 0.75
N GLU A 236 10.87 -14.50 1.19
CA GLU A 236 11.18 -15.84 0.64
C GLU A 236 10.01 -16.81 0.81
N ARG A 237 9.36 -16.81 1.99
CA ARG A 237 8.15 -17.61 2.22
C ARG A 237 7.01 -17.23 1.27
N TYR A 238 6.78 -15.93 1.08
CA TYR A 238 5.76 -15.46 0.14
C TYR A 238 6.10 -15.81 -1.31
N ALA A 239 7.37 -15.75 -1.71
CA ALA A 239 7.82 -16.15 -3.03
C ALA A 239 7.54 -17.64 -3.31
N ALA A 240 7.84 -18.53 -2.34
CA ALA A 240 7.53 -19.94 -2.44
C ALA A 240 6.02 -20.20 -2.60
N ARG A 241 5.19 -19.55 -1.77
CA ARG A 241 3.72 -19.65 -1.87
C ARG A 241 3.19 -19.12 -3.19
N ARG A 242 3.76 -18.02 -3.69
CA ARG A 242 3.41 -17.46 -5.00
C ARG A 242 3.64 -18.48 -6.11
N THR A 243 4.80 -19.11 -6.13
CA THR A 243 5.13 -20.12 -7.15
C THR A 243 4.12 -21.27 -7.17
N VAL A 244 3.77 -21.80 -5.99
CA VAL A 244 2.80 -22.89 -5.85
C VAL A 244 1.41 -22.47 -6.33
N LEU A 245 0.93 -21.29 -5.89
CA LEU A 245 -0.41 -20.82 -6.25
C LEU A 245 -0.52 -20.41 -7.72
N LEU A 246 0.52 -19.83 -8.32
CA LEU A 246 0.54 -19.51 -9.75
C LEU A 246 0.37 -20.76 -10.61
N ALA A 247 1.09 -21.84 -10.28
CA ALA A 247 0.97 -23.11 -10.99
C ALA A 247 -0.45 -23.72 -10.84
N ALA A 248 -0.99 -23.69 -9.61
CA ALA A 248 -2.31 -24.24 -9.31
C ALA A 248 -3.45 -23.48 -10.01
N LEU A 249 -3.38 -22.14 -10.03
CA LEU A 249 -4.39 -21.31 -10.71
C LEU A 249 -4.40 -21.55 -12.23
N ARG A 250 -3.20 -21.65 -12.83
CA ARG A 250 -3.09 -21.97 -14.27
C ARG A 250 -3.63 -23.36 -14.59
N ALA A 251 -3.34 -24.36 -13.76
CA ALA A 251 -3.88 -25.70 -13.91
C ALA A 251 -5.41 -25.76 -13.75
N TYR A 252 -5.98 -24.87 -12.92
CA TYR A 252 -7.43 -24.71 -12.76
C TYR A 252 -8.09 -23.99 -13.94
N GLY A 253 -7.32 -23.45 -14.90
CA GLY A 253 -7.82 -22.72 -16.07
C GLY A 253 -7.92 -21.19 -15.88
N LEU A 254 -7.38 -20.62 -14.79
CA LEU A 254 -7.35 -19.18 -14.59
C LEU A 254 -6.09 -18.55 -15.15
N ARG A 255 -6.24 -17.41 -15.83
CA ARG A 255 -5.13 -16.53 -16.22
C ARG A 255 -4.81 -15.58 -15.09
N VAL A 256 -3.54 -15.47 -14.70
CA VAL A 256 -3.06 -14.48 -13.75
C VAL A 256 -2.49 -13.30 -14.50
N GLU A 257 -3.00 -12.11 -14.22
CA GLU A 257 -2.59 -10.86 -14.86
C GLU A 257 -1.78 -10.01 -13.88
N HIS A 258 -0.82 -9.24 -14.41
CA HIS A 258 0.09 -8.45 -13.58
C HIS A 258 0.75 -9.30 -12.48
N SER A 259 0.49 -9.03 -11.21
CA SER A 259 1.00 -9.80 -10.05
C SER A 259 2.53 -9.90 -10.02
N THR A 260 3.21 -8.89 -10.58
CA THR A 260 4.67 -8.79 -10.64
C THR A 260 5.28 -8.38 -9.29
N ALA A 261 4.42 -7.94 -8.36
CA ALA A 261 4.78 -7.56 -6.99
C ALA A 261 3.58 -7.71 -6.04
N GLY A 262 3.78 -7.41 -4.76
CA GLY A 262 2.74 -7.37 -3.72
C GLY A 262 2.39 -8.73 -3.14
N LEU A 263 1.28 -8.80 -2.40
CA LEU A 263 0.83 -9.97 -1.66
C LEU A 263 -0.34 -10.73 -2.31
N TYR A 264 -0.67 -10.39 -3.56
CA TYR A 264 -1.88 -10.89 -4.20
C TYR A 264 -1.60 -11.44 -5.59
N LEU A 265 -2.38 -12.44 -5.98
CA LEU A 265 -2.53 -12.89 -7.35
C LEU A 265 -3.87 -12.39 -7.85
N TRP A 266 -3.83 -11.71 -9.00
CA TRP A 266 -4.99 -11.16 -9.68
C TRP A 266 -5.33 -12.07 -10.85
N ALA A 267 -6.39 -12.87 -10.71
CA ALA A 267 -6.70 -13.93 -11.63
C ALA A 267 -8.07 -13.75 -12.28
N THR A 268 -8.23 -14.25 -13.50
CA THR A 268 -9.48 -14.21 -14.27
C THR A 268 -9.73 -15.50 -15.01
N GLY A 269 -11.01 -15.90 -15.05
CA GLY A 269 -11.54 -16.93 -15.96
C GLY A 269 -12.29 -16.29 -17.15
N ASP A 270 -12.15 -14.98 -17.38
CA ASP A 270 -12.88 -14.22 -18.40
C ASP A 270 -14.42 -14.23 -18.24
N GLU A 271 -14.89 -14.51 -17.04
CA GLU A 271 -16.30 -14.55 -16.63
C GLU A 271 -16.57 -13.55 -15.50
N ASP A 272 -17.82 -13.47 -15.04
CA ASP A 272 -18.15 -12.68 -13.86
C ASP A 272 -17.42 -13.22 -12.63
N CYS A 273 -16.82 -12.32 -11.85
CA CYS A 273 -15.99 -12.70 -10.70
C CYS A 273 -16.72 -13.56 -9.66
N TRP A 274 -18.04 -13.41 -9.53
CA TRP A 274 -18.82 -14.22 -8.59
C TRP A 274 -18.97 -15.68 -9.04
N LEU A 275 -18.97 -15.94 -10.36
CA LEU A 275 -18.92 -17.31 -10.89
C LEU A 275 -17.58 -17.95 -10.54
N THR A 276 -16.47 -17.24 -10.79
CA THR A 276 -15.13 -17.69 -10.41
C THR A 276 -15.01 -17.91 -8.89
N VAL A 277 -15.58 -17.00 -8.06
CA VAL A 277 -15.62 -17.15 -6.59
C VAL A 277 -16.37 -18.43 -6.21
N ALA A 278 -17.53 -18.68 -6.82
CA ALA A 278 -18.34 -19.87 -6.52
C ALA A 278 -17.61 -21.16 -6.90
N GLY A 279 -16.96 -21.20 -8.09
CA GLY A 279 -16.18 -22.35 -8.54
C GLY A 279 -14.99 -22.67 -7.63
N LEU A 280 -14.23 -21.66 -7.25
CA LEU A 280 -13.10 -21.81 -6.30
C LEU A 280 -13.58 -22.19 -4.90
N ALA A 281 -14.71 -21.64 -4.43
CA ALA A 281 -15.30 -22.00 -3.14
C ALA A 281 -15.78 -23.46 -3.11
N ALA A 282 -16.32 -23.99 -4.22
CA ALA A 282 -16.67 -25.42 -4.34
C ALA A 282 -15.43 -26.33 -4.19
N SER A 283 -14.25 -25.83 -4.59
CA SER A 283 -12.95 -26.50 -4.35
C SER A 283 -12.36 -26.19 -2.95
N GLY A 284 -13.11 -25.50 -2.07
CA GLY A 284 -12.66 -25.13 -0.72
C GLY A 284 -11.60 -24.01 -0.70
N VAL A 285 -11.56 -23.17 -1.74
CA VAL A 285 -10.64 -22.02 -1.84
C VAL A 285 -11.45 -20.71 -1.86
N LEU A 286 -11.35 -19.93 -0.79
CA LEU A 286 -12.04 -18.64 -0.69
C LEU A 286 -11.16 -17.51 -1.20
N VAL A 287 -11.70 -16.70 -2.11
CA VAL A 287 -11.02 -15.57 -2.75
C VAL A 287 -11.85 -14.29 -2.66
N GLY A 288 -11.20 -13.14 -2.83
CA GLY A 288 -11.92 -11.87 -2.89
C GLY A 288 -12.45 -11.60 -4.31
N PRO A 289 -13.74 -11.27 -4.50
CA PRO A 289 -14.26 -10.87 -5.79
C PRO A 289 -13.64 -9.53 -6.22
N GLY A 290 -13.29 -9.43 -7.49
CA GLY A 290 -12.62 -8.26 -8.04
C GLY A 290 -13.52 -7.01 -8.10
N GLU A 291 -14.83 -7.20 -8.13
CA GLU A 291 -15.81 -6.12 -8.07
C GLU A 291 -15.63 -5.22 -6.82
N PHE A 292 -15.10 -5.74 -5.72
CA PHE A 292 -14.79 -4.96 -4.51
C PHE A 292 -13.71 -3.90 -4.71
N TYR A 293 -12.96 -3.97 -5.82
CA TYR A 293 -11.85 -3.07 -6.15
C TYR A 293 -12.18 -2.10 -7.29
N GLY A 294 -13.43 -2.06 -7.72
CA GLY A 294 -13.91 -1.21 -8.80
C GLY A 294 -14.53 -2.00 -9.94
N ARG A 295 -15.33 -1.30 -10.74
CA ARG A 295 -16.11 -1.90 -11.83
C ARG A 295 -15.24 -2.64 -12.85
N ALA A 296 -14.04 -2.13 -13.12
CA ALA A 296 -13.10 -2.77 -14.05
C ALA A 296 -12.56 -4.12 -13.51
N GLY A 297 -12.70 -4.40 -12.21
CA GLY A 297 -12.32 -5.67 -11.59
C GLY A 297 -13.36 -6.80 -11.70
N ARG A 298 -14.56 -6.56 -12.29
CA ARG A 298 -15.70 -7.50 -12.29
C ARG A 298 -15.44 -8.87 -12.91
N ARG A 299 -14.36 -9.03 -13.66
CA ARG A 299 -13.98 -10.31 -14.29
C ARG A 299 -12.78 -10.97 -13.60
N HIS A 300 -12.39 -10.48 -12.43
CA HIS A 300 -11.21 -10.95 -11.73
C HIS A 300 -11.52 -11.37 -10.30
N VAL A 301 -10.63 -12.16 -9.73
CA VAL A 301 -10.60 -12.51 -8.31
C VAL A 301 -9.22 -12.25 -7.74
N ARG A 302 -9.15 -11.96 -6.44
CA ARG A 302 -7.90 -11.72 -5.74
C ARG A 302 -7.61 -12.84 -4.75
N LEU A 303 -6.46 -13.51 -4.91
CA LEU A 303 -5.92 -14.47 -3.95
C LEU A 303 -4.79 -13.82 -3.14
N ALA A 304 -4.72 -14.14 -1.83
CA ALA A 304 -3.67 -13.65 -0.96
C ALA A 304 -2.59 -14.72 -0.71
N LEU A 305 -1.32 -14.29 -0.61
CA LEU A 305 -0.17 -15.15 -0.27
C LEU A 305 -0.02 -15.37 1.26
N THR A 306 -0.97 -14.89 2.06
CA THR A 306 -0.84 -14.78 3.52
C THR A 306 -1.32 -16.02 4.29
N ALA A 307 -1.90 -17.01 3.63
CA ALA A 307 -2.24 -18.29 4.25
C ALA A 307 -0.97 -19.06 4.65
N THR A 308 -1.10 -20.03 5.57
CA THR A 308 0.04 -20.89 5.96
C THR A 308 0.49 -21.79 4.81
N ASP A 309 1.71 -22.33 4.88
CA ASP A 309 2.26 -23.19 3.82
C ASP A 309 1.40 -24.43 3.60
N GLU A 310 0.89 -25.03 4.68
CA GLU A 310 -0.01 -26.18 4.63
C GLU A 310 -1.33 -25.86 3.92
N ARG A 311 -1.92 -24.69 4.20
CA ARG A 311 -3.14 -24.23 3.53
C ARG A 311 -2.92 -23.94 2.07
N VAL A 312 -1.78 -23.35 1.72
CA VAL A 312 -1.39 -23.09 0.33
C VAL A 312 -1.21 -24.41 -0.43
N ALA A 313 -0.50 -25.37 0.15
CA ALA A 313 -0.32 -26.70 -0.44
C ALA A 313 -1.67 -27.44 -0.62
N ALA A 314 -2.54 -27.40 0.39
CA ALA A 314 -3.86 -28.00 0.32
C ALA A 314 -4.76 -27.35 -0.74
N ALA A 315 -4.72 -26.02 -0.87
CA ALA A 315 -5.44 -25.30 -1.92
C ALA A 315 -4.93 -25.69 -3.31
N ALA A 316 -3.61 -25.72 -3.51
CA ALA A 316 -3.00 -26.11 -4.76
C ALA A 316 -3.39 -27.53 -5.18
N ALA A 317 -3.33 -28.50 -4.24
CA ALA A 317 -3.74 -29.88 -4.50
C ALA A 317 -5.22 -30.00 -4.95
N ARG A 318 -6.12 -29.24 -4.33
CA ARG A 318 -7.54 -29.21 -4.70
C ARG A 318 -7.77 -28.60 -6.09
N LEU A 319 -7.09 -27.48 -6.40
CA LEU A 319 -7.24 -26.82 -7.69
C LEU A 319 -6.71 -27.66 -8.85
N THR A 320 -5.64 -28.42 -8.63
CA THR A 320 -5.07 -29.29 -9.65
C THR A 320 -5.80 -30.65 -9.81
N ALA A 321 -6.64 -31.03 -8.83
CA ALA A 321 -7.44 -32.25 -8.89
C ALA A 321 -8.78 -32.08 -9.64
N VAL A 322 -9.19 -30.84 -9.92
CA VAL A 322 -10.40 -30.57 -10.72
C VAL A 322 -10.06 -30.83 -12.18
N PRO A 323 -10.80 -31.73 -12.90
CA PRO A 323 -10.60 -31.87 -14.34
C PRO A 323 -10.86 -30.52 -15.03
N THR A 324 -9.97 -30.11 -15.94
CA THR A 324 -10.23 -28.96 -16.82
C THR A 324 -11.56 -29.20 -17.54
N LEU A 325 -12.50 -28.32 -17.41
CA LEU A 325 -13.70 -28.31 -18.23
C LEU A 325 -13.23 -28.02 -19.66
N ASP A 326 -13.21 -29.08 -20.51
CA ASP A 326 -13.02 -28.96 -21.95
C ASP A 326 -14.15 -28.19 -22.60
#